data_f3e25cce87e13a41b018e796dbcafecc
#
_entry.id   f3e25cce87e13a41b018e796dbcafecc
#
_cell.length_a   1.000
_cell.length_b   1.000
_cell.length_c   1.000
_cell.angle_alpha   90.00
_cell.angle_beta   90.00
_cell.angle_gamma   90.00
#
_symmetry.space_group_name_H-M   'P 1'
#
loop_
_entity.id
_entity.type
_entity.pdbx_description
1 polymer ?
#
loop_
_entity_poly.entity_id
_entity_poly.type
_entity_poly.pdbx_seq_one_letter_code
_entity_poly.pdbx_strand_id
1 'polypeptide(L)'
;QANAKSVTMLTPPQGKPEKWDAVDAIAEGFNVREFLNEAAKQVQKSVNLLDDSLLITRFDSLAPEQKFVVSNIMPLGVPALFAAAGDSGKGMMTLDLAMKIASGKGMQQSFGGVVSEFGNTVIFTAEDDEAEIHRRITRLDPNGDRFNYEYDMRIVPLPNYGGVFPIMQQGSDKSYYTGEQFEKYYEQLLQMKDLKLIVFDPLASFVHADVNADPAAGAALMSLVAKIASETGATVLLCHHMAKVKDSEPPKTPEEARNLIRGTSALVDGVRFAYAVWNVSSKIGKKMADSLNIEYHRNRFFDGAVVKSNGPADRNIKHFIRDLYTGLLEDKSEQLSAIHSGSEMDHRVETLYRWIEECEEEGKALTQMGDTNSIIVRLEEQNAPEVLRNLEQSTLNTYCQILQRNGRIAKYNLSGQGRRVWLGVEGGSLSRGEYMPTTARDNA
;
A
#
# COMPACT_ATOMS: atom_id res chain seq x y z
N GLN A 1 27.61 25.06 29.91
CA GLN A 1 26.69 25.02 28.74
C GLN A 1 26.56 23.59 28.16
N ALA A 2 27.10 22.60 28.80
CA ALA A 2 27.03 21.23 28.31
C ALA A 2 25.67 20.62 28.66
N ASN A 3 24.91 20.19 27.64
CA ASN A 3 23.74 19.30 27.70
C ASN A 3 22.36 19.86 28.11
N ALA A 4 22.13 21.15 28.22
CA ALA A 4 20.77 21.66 28.36
C ALA A 4 20.09 21.71 26.98
N LYS A 5 19.00 20.96 26.78
CA LYS A 5 18.18 20.99 25.54
C LYS A 5 17.46 22.34 25.37
N SER A 6 17.21 23.07 26.44
CA SER A 6 16.69 24.43 26.44
C SER A 6 17.07 25.12 27.76
N VAL A 7 17.24 26.45 27.72
CA VAL A 7 17.40 27.29 28.90
C VAL A 7 16.33 28.37 28.82
N THR A 8 15.50 28.46 29.86
CA THR A 8 14.42 29.46 29.97
C THR A 8 14.76 30.43 31.07
N MET A 9 14.75 31.70 30.76
CA MET A 9 14.91 32.77 31.75
C MET A 9 13.56 33.31 32.16
N LEU A 10 13.24 33.22 33.42
CA LEU A 10 12.00 33.74 33.99
C LEU A 10 12.23 35.12 34.57
N THR A 11 11.34 36.04 34.24
CA THR A 11 11.34 37.39 34.83
C THR A 11 10.49 37.40 36.07
N PRO A 12 10.91 38.13 37.14
CA PRO A 12 10.08 38.30 38.31
C PRO A 12 8.70 38.93 37.97
N PRO A 13 7.65 38.69 38.79
CA PRO A 13 6.36 39.32 38.61
C PRO A 13 6.47 40.84 38.64
N GLN A 14 5.60 41.56 37.91
CA GLN A 14 5.59 43.01 37.91
C GLN A 14 5.44 43.57 39.31
N GLY A 15 6.22 44.61 39.62
CA GLY A 15 6.16 45.31 40.91
C GLY A 15 7.13 44.78 41.97
N LYS A 16 7.94 43.81 41.65
CA LYS A 16 9.00 43.32 42.54
C LYS A 16 10.29 44.15 42.41
N PRO A 17 11.11 44.27 43.50
CA PRO A 17 12.40 44.95 43.46
C PRO A 17 13.38 44.34 42.45
N GLU A 18 14.32 45.19 41.97
CA GLU A 18 15.32 44.79 40.93
C GLU A 18 16.20 43.59 41.31
N LYS A 19 16.33 43.24 42.57
CA LYS A 19 17.11 42.11 43.08
C LYS A 19 16.27 41.00 43.71
N TRP A 20 14.94 41.02 43.50
CA TRP A 20 14.05 40.00 44.02
C TRP A 20 14.38 38.63 43.41
N ASP A 21 14.62 37.64 44.28
CA ASP A 21 15.00 36.31 43.88
C ASP A 21 14.08 35.20 44.47
N ALA A 22 14.46 33.93 44.25
CA ALA A 22 13.66 32.81 44.75
C ALA A 22 13.63 32.71 46.27
N VAL A 23 14.62 33.29 46.99
CA VAL A 23 14.64 33.29 48.45
C VAL A 23 13.63 34.31 48.97
N ASP A 24 13.57 35.48 48.35
CA ASP A 24 12.58 36.53 48.66
C ASP A 24 11.16 36.02 48.40
N ALA A 25 10.98 35.30 47.27
CA ALA A 25 9.70 34.68 46.91
C ALA A 25 9.22 33.69 47.97
N ILE A 26 10.09 32.84 48.46
CA ILE A 26 9.77 31.88 49.53
C ILE A 26 9.46 32.58 50.83
N ALA A 27 10.23 33.63 51.22
CA ALA A 27 10.02 34.39 52.42
C ALA A 27 8.69 35.15 52.43
N GLU A 28 8.21 35.59 51.27
CA GLU A 28 6.90 36.22 51.06
C GLU A 28 5.73 35.22 50.98
N GLY A 29 6.00 33.90 51.08
CA GLY A 29 4.96 32.86 50.92
C GLY A 29 4.46 32.71 49.51
N PHE A 30 5.26 33.13 48.51
CA PHE A 30 4.91 33.05 47.11
C PHE A 30 4.96 31.61 46.64
N ASN A 31 3.94 31.14 45.89
CA ASN A 31 3.93 29.77 45.36
C ASN A 31 4.85 29.66 44.14
N VAL A 32 6.15 29.47 44.42
CA VAL A 32 7.19 29.38 43.41
C VAL A 32 6.89 28.26 42.38
N ARG A 33 6.30 27.15 42.83
CA ARG A 33 5.98 26.02 41.95
C ARG A 33 4.87 26.33 40.96
N GLU A 34 3.85 27.05 41.41
CA GLU A 34 2.75 27.51 40.56
C GLU A 34 3.25 28.55 39.54
N PHE A 35 4.06 29.51 40.02
CA PHE A 35 4.69 30.50 39.14
C PHE A 35 5.59 29.87 38.07
N LEU A 36 6.41 28.89 38.43
CA LEU A 36 7.23 28.15 37.48
C LEU A 36 6.38 27.38 36.44
N ASN A 37 5.28 26.79 36.87
CA ASN A 37 4.37 26.09 35.98
C ASN A 37 3.61 27.05 35.04
N GLU A 38 3.15 28.20 35.53
CA GLU A 38 2.51 29.20 34.71
C GLU A 38 3.48 29.88 33.76
N ALA A 39 4.67 30.21 34.22
CA ALA A 39 5.71 30.78 33.40
C ALA A 39 6.22 29.80 32.34
N ALA A 40 6.32 28.50 32.64
CA ALA A 40 6.59 27.48 31.66
C ALA A 40 5.51 27.36 30.58
N LYS A 41 4.24 27.63 30.92
CA LYS A 41 3.14 27.73 29.94
C LYS A 41 3.23 29.02 29.09
N GLN A 42 3.74 30.13 29.64
CA GLN A 42 3.88 31.40 28.93
C GLN A 42 5.13 31.52 28.07
N VAL A 43 6.14 30.68 28.26
CA VAL A 43 7.27 30.60 27.35
C VAL A 43 6.82 29.84 26.08
N GLN A 44 5.91 30.46 25.35
CA GLN A 44 5.93 30.29 23.90
C GLN A 44 7.27 30.86 23.47
N LYS A 45 8.21 29.97 23.14
CA LYS A 45 9.41 30.29 22.39
C LYS A 45 8.97 31.25 21.29
N SER A 46 9.35 32.51 21.36
CA SER A 46 9.20 33.41 20.21
C SER A 46 10.12 32.84 19.14
N VAL A 47 9.55 31.98 18.31
CA VAL A 47 10.28 31.39 17.19
C VAL A 47 10.57 32.57 16.27
N ASN A 48 11.84 32.99 16.21
CA ASN A 48 12.25 33.87 15.15
C ASN A 48 12.40 33.02 13.90
N LEU A 49 11.31 32.94 13.13
CA LEU A 49 11.20 32.05 11.97
C LEU A 49 12.36 32.20 10.99
N LEU A 50 12.92 33.38 10.86
CA LEU A 50 14.06 33.61 9.96
C LEU A 50 15.39 33.14 10.56
N ASP A 51 15.61 33.34 11.85
CA ASP A 51 16.85 32.91 12.53
C ASP A 51 16.89 31.38 12.70
N ASP A 52 15.71 30.76 12.92
CA ASP A 52 15.56 29.32 13.01
C ASP A 52 15.42 28.64 11.62
N SER A 53 15.37 29.40 10.51
CA SER A 53 15.23 28.86 9.15
C SER A 53 16.48 28.14 8.68
N LEU A 54 16.30 27.22 7.74
CA LEU A 54 17.40 26.46 7.15
C LEU A 54 17.92 27.18 5.90
N LEU A 55 19.19 27.58 5.89
CA LEU A 55 19.84 28.04 4.67
C LEU A 55 19.99 26.88 3.68
N ILE A 56 19.72 27.12 2.39
CA ILE A 56 19.82 26.11 1.33
C ILE A 56 21.23 25.52 1.24
N THR A 57 22.25 26.29 1.58
CA THR A 57 23.67 25.86 1.60
C THR A 57 23.97 24.81 2.68
N ARG A 58 23.02 24.58 3.62
CA ARG A 58 23.14 23.51 4.62
C ARG A 58 22.93 22.12 4.01
N PHE A 59 22.31 22.06 2.82
CA PHE A 59 22.02 20.81 2.12
C PHE A 59 23.11 20.48 1.09
N ASP A 60 24.35 20.36 1.57
CA ASP A 60 25.57 20.08 0.77
C ASP A 60 25.93 18.59 0.71
N SER A 61 25.27 17.75 1.51
CA SER A 61 25.46 16.31 1.55
C SER A 61 24.40 15.56 0.72
N LEU A 62 24.61 14.25 0.52
CA LEU A 62 23.60 13.40 -0.08
C LEU A 62 22.31 13.44 0.73
N ALA A 63 21.18 13.62 0.05
CA ALA A 63 19.89 13.58 0.69
C ALA A 63 19.64 12.21 1.35
N PRO A 64 19.09 12.17 2.59
CA PRO A 64 18.74 10.90 3.22
C PRO A 64 17.66 10.20 2.40
N GLU A 65 17.76 8.88 2.31
CA GLU A 65 16.72 8.07 1.65
C GLU A 65 15.39 8.18 2.38
N GLN A 66 14.30 8.19 1.60
CA GLN A 66 12.95 8.13 2.15
C GLN A 66 12.75 6.78 2.83
N LYS A 67 12.45 6.79 4.12
CA LYS A 67 12.10 5.59 4.87
C LYS A 67 10.63 5.24 4.71
N PHE A 68 10.33 3.95 4.72
CA PHE A 68 8.99 3.41 4.56
C PHE A 68 8.67 2.41 5.67
N VAL A 69 7.47 2.46 6.24
CA VAL A 69 6.93 1.41 7.11
C VAL A 69 6.67 0.15 6.30
N VAL A 70 6.08 0.32 5.10
CA VAL A 70 5.92 -0.73 4.09
C VAL A 70 6.62 -0.24 2.83
N SER A 71 7.63 -0.96 2.38
CA SER A 71 8.52 -0.58 1.26
C SER A 71 7.74 -0.12 0.02
N ASN A 72 8.10 1.05 -0.49
CA ASN A 72 7.50 1.68 -1.68
C ASN A 72 5.98 1.90 -1.59
N ILE A 73 5.36 1.71 -0.44
CA ILE A 73 3.92 1.88 -0.22
C ILE A 73 3.69 2.94 0.86
N MET A 74 3.97 2.65 2.13
CA MET A 74 3.62 3.51 3.26
C MET A 74 4.86 4.22 3.82
N PRO A 75 5.02 5.53 3.59
CA PRO A 75 6.16 6.29 4.13
C PRO A 75 6.15 6.33 5.66
N LEU A 76 7.34 6.37 6.28
CA LEU A 76 7.51 6.58 7.72
C LEU A 76 7.39 8.07 8.07
N GLY A 77 6.84 8.36 9.25
CA GLY A 77 6.84 9.69 9.87
C GLY A 77 5.87 10.68 9.22
N VAL A 78 4.77 10.20 8.67
CA VAL A 78 3.80 11.04 7.95
C VAL A 78 2.36 10.84 8.44
N PRO A 79 1.49 11.86 8.29
CA PRO A 79 0.05 11.67 8.38
C PRO A 79 -0.42 10.79 7.23
N ALA A 80 -1.12 9.71 7.56
CA ALA A 80 -1.58 8.69 6.64
C ALA A 80 -3.07 8.39 6.82
N LEU A 81 -3.75 8.02 5.73
CA LEU A 81 -5.15 7.63 5.73
C LEU A 81 -5.29 6.20 5.17
N PHE A 82 -6.04 5.35 5.86
CA PHE A 82 -6.47 4.06 5.36
C PHE A 82 -7.99 4.05 5.23
N ALA A 83 -8.47 4.03 3.99
CA ALA A 83 -9.89 4.08 3.68
C ALA A 83 -10.41 2.75 3.15
N ALA A 84 -11.55 2.31 3.68
CA ALA A 84 -12.27 1.15 3.15
C ALA A 84 -13.75 1.20 3.55
N ALA A 85 -14.61 0.46 2.86
CA ALA A 85 -16.01 0.31 3.25
C ALA A 85 -16.14 -0.43 4.60
N GLY A 86 -17.31 -0.35 5.22
CA GLY A 86 -17.62 -1.22 6.38
C GLY A 86 -17.45 -2.69 6.00
N ASP A 87 -17.04 -3.51 6.95
CA ASP A 87 -16.82 -4.96 6.77
C ASP A 87 -15.75 -5.34 5.72
N SER A 88 -14.82 -4.45 5.40
CA SER A 88 -13.71 -4.75 4.48
C SER A 88 -12.42 -5.22 5.15
N GLY A 89 -12.42 -5.46 6.46
CA GLY A 89 -11.25 -6.01 7.16
C GLY A 89 -10.19 -4.97 7.56
N LYS A 90 -10.52 -3.66 7.63
CA LYS A 90 -9.59 -2.59 8.06
C LYS A 90 -8.87 -2.93 9.36
N GLY A 91 -9.63 -3.23 10.42
CA GLY A 91 -9.06 -3.53 11.73
C GLY A 91 -8.11 -4.73 11.72
N MET A 92 -8.39 -5.77 10.90
CA MET A 92 -7.47 -6.90 10.77
C MET A 92 -6.18 -6.52 10.04
N MET A 93 -6.26 -5.71 8.98
CA MET A 93 -5.06 -5.25 8.26
C MET A 93 -4.19 -4.34 9.11
N THR A 94 -4.77 -3.43 9.89
CA THR A 94 -4.02 -2.54 10.78
C THR A 94 -3.41 -3.28 11.95
N LEU A 95 -4.13 -4.25 12.51
CA LEU A 95 -3.63 -5.12 13.57
C LEU A 95 -2.44 -5.96 13.08
N ASP A 96 -2.58 -6.61 11.91
CA ASP A 96 -1.54 -7.38 11.25
C ASP A 96 -0.28 -6.53 10.97
N LEU A 97 -0.45 -5.31 10.42
CA LEU A 97 0.66 -4.40 10.18
C LEU A 97 1.40 -4.05 11.47
N ALA A 98 0.67 -3.68 12.54
CA ALA A 98 1.25 -3.32 13.82
C ALA A 98 2.01 -4.50 14.45
N MET A 99 1.46 -5.71 14.37
CA MET A 99 2.12 -6.93 14.83
C MET A 99 3.43 -7.19 14.08
N LYS A 100 3.43 -7.03 12.76
CA LYS A 100 4.60 -7.24 11.91
C LYS A 100 5.70 -6.20 12.18
N ILE A 101 5.34 -4.95 12.38
CA ILE A 101 6.29 -3.89 12.77
C ILE A 101 6.91 -4.19 14.13
N ALA A 102 6.09 -4.57 15.12
CA ALA A 102 6.58 -4.86 16.47
C ALA A 102 7.38 -6.17 16.56
N SER A 103 7.15 -7.11 15.64
CA SER A 103 7.86 -8.39 15.62
C SER A 103 9.37 -8.26 15.39
N GLY A 104 9.84 -7.21 14.73
CA GLY A 104 11.24 -7.07 14.30
C GLY A 104 11.68 -8.03 13.20
N LYS A 105 10.77 -8.88 12.70
CA LYS A 105 11.10 -9.91 11.69
C LYS A 105 10.99 -9.36 10.27
N GLY A 106 12.05 -9.47 9.47
CA GLY A 106 12.07 -9.08 8.07
C GLY A 106 11.21 -9.97 7.16
N MET A 107 11.07 -9.56 5.90
CA MET A 107 10.39 -10.28 4.81
C MET A 107 8.88 -10.53 5.00
N GLN A 108 8.23 -9.84 5.93
CA GLN A 108 6.78 -9.93 6.14
C GLN A 108 6.05 -8.94 5.23
N GLN A 109 4.99 -9.40 4.58
CA GLN A 109 4.18 -8.57 3.68
C GLN A 109 2.95 -8.01 4.37
N SER A 110 2.64 -6.74 4.12
CA SER A 110 1.41 -6.08 4.53
C SER A 110 1.07 -4.97 3.52
N PHE A 111 -0.20 -4.68 3.29
CA PHE A 111 -0.66 -3.66 2.33
C PHE A 111 -0.12 -3.84 0.89
N GLY A 112 0.28 -5.05 0.50
CA GLY A 112 0.84 -5.33 -0.83
C GLY A 112 2.32 -5.00 -0.99
N GLY A 113 3.06 -4.83 0.11
CA GLY A 113 4.52 -4.63 0.13
C GLY A 113 5.17 -5.25 1.35
N VAL A 114 6.49 -5.14 1.43
CA VAL A 114 7.29 -5.70 2.52
C VAL A 114 7.45 -4.68 3.65
N VAL A 115 7.19 -5.09 4.90
CA VAL A 115 7.47 -4.28 6.09
C VAL A 115 8.98 -4.05 6.21
N SER A 116 9.40 -2.79 6.31
CA SER A 116 10.82 -2.40 6.21
C SER A 116 11.33 -1.56 7.38
N GLU A 117 10.45 -1.03 8.23
CA GLU A 117 10.83 -0.37 9.48
C GLU A 117 10.18 -1.09 10.65
N PHE A 118 10.96 -1.32 11.71
CA PHE A 118 10.55 -2.05 12.90
C PHE A 118 10.67 -1.16 14.13
N GLY A 119 9.80 -1.36 15.10
CA GLY A 119 9.74 -0.55 16.31
C GLY A 119 8.41 -0.68 17.04
N ASN A 120 8.24 0.18 18.04
CA ASN A 120 7.02 0.21 18.84
C ASN A 120 5.80 0.66 18.03
N THR A 121 4.64 0.10 18.35
CA THR A 121 3.36 0.44 17.72
C THR A 121 2.27 0.69 18.75
N VAL A 122 1.35 1.61 18.44
CA VAL A 122 0.19 1.91 19.28
C VAL A 122 -1.08 1.94 18.44
N ILE A 123 -2.10 1.21 18.87
CA ILE A 123 -3.44 1.24 18.26
C ILE A 123 -4.45 1.76 19.29
N PHE A 124 -5.16 2.83 18.95
CA PHE A 124 -6.36 3.27 19.64
C PHE A 124 -7.57 2.75 18.87
N THR A 125 -8.35 1.87 19.50
CA THR A 125 -9.57 1.33 18.89
C THR A 125 -10.81 1.76 19.70
N ALA A 126 -11.80 2.27 18.98
CA ALA A 126 -13.06 2.74 19.56
C ALA A 126 -14.20 1.71 19.45
N GLU A 127 -14.03 0.71 18.60
CA GLU A 127 -15.09 -0.27 18.31
C GLU A 127 -14.86 -1.63 19.00
N ASP A 128 -13.60 -2.05 19.15
CA ASP A 128 -13.26 -3.36 19.67
C ASP A 128 -12.95 -3.30 21.17
N ASP A 129 -13.54 -4.21 21.94
CA ASP A 129 -13.19 -4.46 23.33
C ASP A 129 -11.98 -5.41 23.46
N GLU A 130 -11.47 -5.56 24.68
CA GLU A 130 -10.33 -6.44 24.97
C GLU A 130 -10.57 -7.88 24.51
N ALA A 131 -11.79 -8.40 24.67
CA ALA A 131 -12.12 -9.77 24.30
C ALA A 131 -12.10 -9.97 22.77
N GLU A 132 -12.59 -8.98 22.00
CA GLU A 132 -12.53 -9.06 20.54
C GLU A 132 -11.10 -8.92 20.03
N ILE A 133 -10.31 -8.01 20.59
CA ILE A 133 -8.88 -7.86 20.28
C ILE A 133 -8.15 -9.19 20.54
N HIS A 134 -8.38 -9.82 21.68
CA HIS A 134 -7.78 -11.11 22.01
C HIS A 134 -8.13 -12.19 20.98
N ARG A 135 -9.40 -12.28 20.57
CA ARG A 135 -9.83 -13.22 19.52
C ARG A 135 -9.13 -12.97 18.19
N ARG A 136 -8.99 -11.70 17.79
CA ARG A 136 -8.32 -11.32 16.52
C ARG A 136 -6.82 -11.63 16.56
N ILE A 137 -6.13 -11.27 17.63
CA ILE A 137 -4.70 -11.57 17.81
C ILE A 137 -4.48 -13.09 17.79
N THR A 138 -5.30 -13.87 18.50
CA THR A 138 -5.15 -15.33 18.52
C THR A 138 -5.33 -15.97 17.14
N ARG A 139 -6.21 -15.41 16.30
CA ARG A 139 -6.35 -15.88 14.90
C ARG A 139 -5.15 -15.51 14.01
N LEU A 140 -4.58 -14.31 14.19
CA LEU A 140 -3.42 -13.85 13.41
C LEU A 140 -2.13 -14.52 13.85
N ASP A 141 -2.02 -14.86 15.12
CA ASP A 141 -0.84 -15.43 15.76
C ASP A 141 -1.19 -16.64 16.63
N PRO A 142 -1.60 -17.76 16.00
CA PRO A 142 -2.00 -18.96 16.71
C PRO A 142 -0.84 -19.65 17.45
N ASN A 143 0.39 -19.40 17.02
CA ASN A 143 1.60 -19.99 17.61
C ASN A 143 2.15 -19.17 18.80
N GLY A 144 1.64 -17.96 19.03
CA GLY A 144 2.10 -17.12 20.13
C GLY A 144 3.46 -16.45 19.87
N ASP A 145 3.83 -16.20 18.62
CA ASP A 145 5.07 -15.51 18.25
C ASP A 145 5.18 -14.13 18.90
N ARG A 146 4.03 -13.50 19.20
CA ARG A 146 3.94 -12.20 19.90
C ARG A 146 4.65 -12.15 21.25
N PHE A 147 4.84 -13.29 21.92
CA PHE A 147 5.56 -13.35 23.19
C PHE A 147 7.08 -13.18 23.03
N ASN A 148 7.57 -13.21 21.79
CA ASN A 148 8.98 -13.05 21.42
C ASN A 148 9.21 -11.84 20.50
N TYR A 149 8.29 -10.87 20.48
CA TYR A 149 8.47 -9.66 19.68
C TYR A 149 9.63 -8.82 20.22
N GLU A 150 10.36 -8.17 19.30
CA GLU A 150 11.51 -7.32 19.64
C GLU A 150 11.05 -5.98 20.24
N TYR A 151 9.87 -5.50 19.82
CA TYR A 151 9.33 -4.20 20.22
C TYR A 151 7.95 -4.35 20.85
N ASP A 152 7.56 -3.32 21.62
CA ASP A 152 6.24 -3.23 22.25
C ASP A 152 5.16 -2.94 21.21
N MET A 153 4.08 -3.70 21.25
CA MET A 153 2.82 -3.36 20.63
C MET A 153 1.79 -3.07 21.69
N ARG A 154 1.25 -1.86 21.70
CA ARG A 154 0.23 -1.43 22.66
C ARG A 154 -1.11 -1.21 21.95
N ILE A 155 -2.16 -1.78 22.52
CA ILE A 155 -3.54 -1.60 22.05
C ILE A 155 -4.34 -0.99 23.18
N VAL A 156 -5.05 0.10 22.87
CA VAL A 156 -5.90 0.81 23.82
C VAL A 156 -7.36 0.59 23.40
N PRO A 157 -8.04 -0.42 23.98
CA PRO A 157 -9.47 -0.67 23.73
C PRO A 157 -10.31 0.33 24.52
N LEU A 158 -10.68 1.42 23.90
CA LEU A 158 -11.39 2.53 24.56
C LEU A 158 -12.73 2.13 25.20
N PRO A 159 -13.50 1.17 24.66
CA PRO A 159 -14.68 0.66 25.36
C PRO A 159 -14.41 0.17 26.79
N ASN A 160 -13.20 -0.38 27.07
CA ASN A 160 -12.80 -0.84 28.39
C ASN A 160 -12.25 0.26 29.31
N TYR A 161 -11.93 1.45 28.78
CA TYR A 161 -11.29 2.56 29.51
C TYR A 161 -12.17 3.80 29.65
N GLY A 162 -13.49 3.60 29.73
CA GLY A 162 -14.44 4.70 29.97
C GLY A 162 -14.92 5.41 28.70
N GLY A 163 -14.59 4.91 27.52
CA GLY A 163 -15.07 5.42 26.24
C GLY A 163 -14.05 6.20 25.46
N VAL A 164 -14.48 6.74 24.34
CA VAL A 164 -13.64 7.44 23.38
C VAL A 164 -13.35 8.87 23.85
N PHE A 165 -12.13 9.32 23.64
CA PHE A 165 -11.71 10.71 23.84
C PHE A 165 -11.49 11.39 22.48
N PRO A 166 -11.86 12.65 22.33
CA PRO A 166 -11.55 13.38 21.10
C PRO A 166 -10.07 13.76 21.03
N ILE A 167 -9.42 13.48 19.90
CA ILE A 167 -8.11 14.06 19.57
C ILE A 167 -8.27 15.52 19.14
N MET A 168 -9.42 15.85 18.53
CA MET A 168 -9.78 17.20 18.15
C MET A 168 -11.27 17.42 18.36
N GLN A 169 -11.61 18.59 18.90
CA GLN A 169 -13.00 19.03 19.09
C GLN A 169 -13.16 20.50 18.72
N GLN A 170 -14.39 20.90 18.40
CA GLN A 170 -14.73 22.28 18.08
C GLN A 170 -15.39 22.97 19.27
N GLY A 171 -14.89 24.15 19.62
CA GLY A 171 -15.48 24.99 20.65
C GLY A 171 -16.72 25.76 20.19
N SER A 172 -17.39 26.37 21.15
CA SER A 172 -18.56 27.26 20.88
C SER A 172 -18.20 28.50 20.07
N ASP A 173 -16.95 28.92 20.12
CA ASP A 173 -16.35 30.02 19.32
C ASP A 173 -15.87 29.57 17.95
N LYS A 174 -16.14 28.31 17.56
CA LYS A 174 -15.68 27.64 16.35
C LYS A 174 -14.17 27.42 16.27
N SER A 175 -13.41 27.62 17.32
CA SER A 175 -12.01 27.23 17.39
C SER A 175 -11.88 25.71 17.48
N TYR A 176 -10.75 25.15 17.00
CA TYR A 176 -10.42 23.72 17.12
C TYR A 176 -9.33 23.57 18.17
N TYR A 177 -9.49 22.58 19.04
CA TYR A 177 -8.52 22.28 20.10
C TYR A 177 -8.47 20.78 20.39
N THR A 178 -7.39 20.36 21.01
CA THR A 178 -7.18 18.96 21.43
C THR A 178 -7.98 18.66 22.70
N GLY A 179 -8.43 17.42 22.84
CA GLY A 179 -9.08 16.96 24.08
C GLY A 179 -8.06 16.85 25.22
N GLU A 180 -8.45 17.26 26.43
CA GLU A 180 -7.56 17.22 27.61
C GLU A 180 -7.01 15.81 27.92
N GLN A 181 -7.82 14.79 27.69
CA GLN A 181 -7.39 13.39 27.87
C GLN A 181 -6.39 12.97 26.77
N PHE A 182 -6.57 13.46 25.55
CA PHE A 182 -5.63 13.20 24.47
C PHE A 182 -4.26 13.80 24.76
N GLU A 183 -4.18 15.00 25.31
CA GLU A 183 -2.90 15.63 25.66
C GLU A 183 -2.07 14.72 26.60
N LYS A 184 -2.71 14.06 27.58
CA LYS A 184 -2.03 13.13 28.47
C LYS A 184 -1.49 11.89 27.75
N TYR A 185 -2.23 11.36 26.77
CA TYR A 185 -1.74 10.26 25.94
C TYR A 185 -0.65 10.73 25.00
N TYR A 186 -0.77 11.92 24.46
CA TYR A 186 0.22 12.50 23.57
C TYR A 186 1.58 12.66 24.25
N GLU A 187 1.60 13.16 25.48
CA GLU A 187 2.83 13.21 26.30
C GLU A 187 3.47 11.81 26.47
N GLN A 188 2.67 10.76 26.63
CA GLN A 188 3.18 9.40 26.71
C GLN A 188 3.74 8.89 25.38
N LEU A 189 3.07 9.20 24.26
CA LEU A 189 3.55 8.87 22.91
C LEU A 189 4.91 9.52 22.62
N LEU A 190 5.11 10.78 23.04
CA LEU A 190 6.40 11.47 22.88
C LEU A 190 7.55 10.84 23.69
N GLN A 191 7.25 10.10 24.74
CA GLN A 191 8.25 9.39 25.56
C GLN A 191 8.60 8.00 25.01
N MET A 192 7.79 7.44 24.11
CA MET A 192 8.03 6.15 23.49
C MET A 192 9.19 6.24 22.49
N LYS A 193 10.24 5.48 22.74
CA LYS A 193 11.37 5.35 21.80
C LYS A 193 10.96 4.47 20.60
N ASP A 194 11.61 4.70 19.49
CA ASP A 194 11.44 3.85 18.28
C ASP A 194 10.00 3.60 17.86
N LEU A 195 9.12 4.58 18.10
CA LEU A 195 7.72 4.52 17.70
C LEU A 195 7.62 4.64 16.16
N LYS A 196 6.98 3.67 15.51
CA LYS A 196 6.87 3.60 14.05
C LYS A 196 5.44 3.79 13.54
N LEU A 197 4.46 3.37 14.33
CA LEU A 197 3.06 3.42 13.90
C LEU A 197 2.15 3.81 15.06
N ILE A 198 1.27 4.78 14.79
CA ILE A 198 0.13 5.15 15.64
C ILE A 198 -1.12 4.97 14.80
N VAL A 199 -2.11 4.22 15.28
CA VAL A 199 -3.38 3.98 14.56
C VAL A 199 -4.54 4.55 15.36
N PHE A 200 -5.46 5.24 14.68
CA PHE A 200 -6.77 5.64 15.20
C PHE A 200 -7.88 4.96 14.39
N ASP A 201 -8.61 4.04 14.98
CA ASP A 201 -9.62 3.20 14.31
C ASP A 201 -10.97 3.21 15.06
N PRO A 202 -12.04 3.74 14.47
CA PRO A 202 -12.09 4.56 13.26
C PRO A 202 -11.92 6.06 13.59
N LEU A 203 -11.40 6.86 12.64
CA LEU A 203 -11.21 8.30 12.79
C LEU A 203 -12.46 9.03 13.28
N ALA A 204 -13.63 8.66 12.77
CA ALA A 204 -14.89 9.32 13.11
C ALA A 204 -15.20 9.33 14.62
N SER A 205 -14.70 8.37 15.37
CA SER A 205 -14.89 8.28 16.82
C SER A 205 -13.99 9.24 17.59
N PHE A 206 -12.87 9.67 17.00
CA PHE A 206 -11.85 10.50 17.66
C PHE A 206 -11.97 12.00 17.34
N VAL A 207 -12.92 12.40 16.50
CA VAL A 207 -13.04 13.80 16.07
C VAL A 207 -14.45 14.31 16.35
N HIS A 208 -14.53 15.29 17.27
CA HIS A 208 -15.78 15.99 17.60
C HIS A 208 -15.87 17.32 16.84
N ALA A 209 -15.72 17.23 15.50
CA ALA A 209 -15.91 18.32 14.55
C ALA A 209 -16.35 17.69 13.22
N ASP A 210 -17.09 18.43 12.39
CA ASP A 210 -17.59 17.90 11.12
C ASP A 210 -16.53 17.95 10.01
N VAL A 211 -15.53 17.06 10.10
CA VAL A 211 -14.50 16.92 9.07
C VAL A 211 -15.01 16.39 7.74
N ASN A 212 -16.27 15.93 7.71
CA ASN A 212 -16.89 15.43 6.48
C ASN A 212 -17.53 16.57 5.66
N ALA A 213 -17.98 17.64 6.29
CA ALA A 213 -18.64 18.74 5.61
C ALA A 213 -17.88 20.08 5.73
N ASP A 214 -17.02 20.25 6.76
CA ASP A 214 -16.25 21.48 6.98
C ASP A 214 -14.77 21.33 6.59
N PRO A 215 -14.32 21.96 5.49
CA PRO A 215 -12.92 21.93 5.08
C PRO A 215 -11.96 22.51 6.13
N ALA A 216 -12.39 23.49 6.95
CA ALA A 216 -11.55 24.07 7.99
C ALA A 216 -11.30 23.04 9.11
N ALA A 217 -12.31 22.25 9.49
CA ALA A 217 -12.14 21.15 10.44
C ALA A 217 -11.18 20.07 9.88
N GLY A 218 -11.31 19.74 8.60
CA GLY A 218 -10.38 18.82 7.93
C GLY A 218 -8.94 19.33 7.95
N ALA A 219 -8.72 20.60 7.64
CA ALA A 219 -7.39 21.20 7.65
C ALA A 219 -6.79 21.28 9.06
N ALA A 220 -7.57 21.65 10.08
CA ALA A 220 -7.14 21.68 11.47
C ALA A 220 -6.73 20.27 11.97
N LEU A 221 -7.54 19.26 11.68
CA LEU A 221 -7.21 17.86 12.00
C LEU A 221 -5.89 17.44 11.35
N MET A 222 -5.70 17.73 10.07
CA MET A 222 -4.48 17.35 9.36
C MET A 222 -3.24 18.06 9.90
N SER A 223 -3.37 19.31 10.33
CA SER A 223 -2.28 20.03 11.00
C SER A 223 -1.90 19.38 12.33
N LEU A 224 -2.87 18.96 13.12
CA LEU A 224 -2.65 18.24 14.37
C LEU A 224 -1.96 16.88 14.10
N VAL A 225 -2.46 16.09 13.16
CA VAL A 225 -1.90 14.78 12.83
C VAL A 225 -0.48 14.90 12.26
N ALA A 226 -0.21 15.94 11.46
CA ALA A 226 1.13 16.24 10.96
C ALA A 226 2.11 16.60 12.09
N LYS A 227 1.64 17.36 13.10
CA LYS A 227 2.42 17.66 14.31
C LYS A 227 2.77 16.38 15.05
N ILE A 228 1.78 15.52 15.33
CA ILE A 228 1.99 14.23 16.01
C ILE A 228 3.03 13.39 15.25
N ALA A 229 2.88 13.23 13.93
CA ALA A 229 3.82 12.46 13.11
C ALA A 229 5.24 13.05 13.14
N SER A 230 5.37 14.38 13.06
CA SER A 230 6.67 15.06 13.08
C SER A 230 7.38 14.96 14.44
N GLU A 231 6.64 15.07 15.55
CA GLU A 231 7.24 15.08 16.88
C GLU A 231 7.55 13.67 17.40
N THR A 232 6.76 12.65 16.99
CA THR A 232 6.99 11.24 17.36
C THR A 232 7.90 10.51 16.38
N GLY A 233 8.03 11.00 15.14
CA GLY A 233 8.69 10.29 14.04
C GLY A 233 7.90 9.09 13.50
N ALA A 234 6.71 8.84 14.01
CA ALA A 234 5.86 7.71 13.63
C ALA A 234 4.90 8.07 12.48
N THR A 235 4.52 7.09 11.69
CA THR A 235 3.38 7.21 10.79
C THR A 235 2.10 7.17 11.60
N VAL A 236 1.27 8.22 11.45
CA VAL A 236 -0.05 8.30 12.10
C VAL A 236 -1.11 7.89 11.10
N LEU A 237 -1.62 6.69 11.26
CA LEU A 237 -2.59 6.07 10.35
C LEU A 237 -4.02 6.25 10.85
N LEU A 238 -4.80 7.01 10.11
CA LEU A 238 -6.20 7.27 10.39
C LEU A 238 -7.06 6.29 9.60
N CYS A 239 -7.79 5.40 10.28
CA CYS A 239 -8.74 4.50 9.65
C CYS A 239 -10.05 5.21 9.35
N HIS A 240 -10.43 5.29 8.10
CA HIS A 240 -11.59 6.06 7.66
C HIS A 240 -12.53 5.25 6.78
N HIS A 241 -13.77 5.70 6.71
CA HIS A 241 -14.78 5.06 5.87
C HIS A 241 -14.76 5.63 4.44
N MET A 242 -15.05 4.75 3.48
CA MET A 242 -15.37 5.14 2.12
C MET A 242 -16.81 4.74 1.76
N ALA A 243 -17.33 5.28 0.67
CA ALA A 243 -18.64 4.91 0.15
C ALA A 243 -18.65 3.44 -0.26
N LYS A 244 -19.82 2.80 -0.16
CA LYS A 244 -20.00 1.43 -0.64
C LYS A 244 -19.85 1.40 -2.15
N VAL A 245 -19.03 0.47 -2.64
CA VAL A 245 -18.84 0.20 -4.06
C VAL A 245 -20.07 -0.53 -4.61
N LYS A 246 -20.59 -0.05 -5.74
CA LYS A 246 -21.62 -0.78 -6.48
C LYS A 246 -20.98 -1.91 -7.26
N ASP A 247 -21.60 -3.09 -7.27
CA ASP A 247 -21.09 -4.27 -7.98
C ASP A 247 -20.96 -4.05 -9.50
N SER A 248 -21.81 -3.21 -10.07
CA SER A 248 -21.81 -2.86 -11.49
C SER A 248 -20.67 -1.91 -11.89
N GLU A 249 -20.16 -1.13 -10.96
CA GLU A 249 -19.25 -0.01 -11.21
C GLU A 249 -18.15 0.07 -10.13
N PRO A 250 -17.30 -0.96 -9.96
CA PRO A 250 -16.17 -0.87 -9.04
C PRO A 250 -15.13 0.10 -9.59
N PRO A 251 -14.38 0.80 -8.72
CA PRO A 251 -13.24 1.60 -9.15
C PRO A 251 -12.26 0.76 -9.97
N LYS A 252 -11.79 1.32 -11.07
CA LYS A 252 -10.82 0.70 -11.97
C LYS A 252 -9.43 1.30 -11.82
N THR A 253 -9.34 2.48 -11.20
CA THR A 253 -8.10 3.20 -10.97
C THR A 253 -8.01 3.69 -9.52
N PRO A 254 -6.80 3.96 -9.01
CA PRO A 254 -6.62 4.56 -7.70
C PRO A 254 -7.34 5.90 -7.53
N GLU A 255 -7.43 6.69 -8.61
CA GLU A 255 -8.11 8.00 -8.61
C GLU A 255 -9.63 7.83 -8.41
N GLU A 256 -10.25 6.86 -9.08
CA GLU A 256 -11.67 6.53 -8.88
C GLU A 256 -11.92 6.07 -7.44
N ALA A 257 -11.05 5.23 -6.88
CA ALA A 257 -11.13 4.79 -5.49
C ALA A 257 -10.96 5.95 -4.50
N ARG A 258 -10.05 6.90 -4.77
CA ARG A 258 -9.88 8.12 -3.98
C ARG A 258 -11.18 8.91 -3.86
N ASN A 259 -11.93 9.04 -4.93
CA ASN A 259 -13.19 9.80 -4.97
C ASN A 259 -14.30 9.18 -4.12
N LEU A 260 -14.15 7.92 -3.70
CA LEU A 260 -15.08 7.24 -2.80
C LEU A 260 -14.76 7.43 -1.32
N ILE A 261 -13.61 8.01 -0.98
CA ILE A 261 -13.28 8.32 0.42
C ILE A 261 -14.24 9.40 0.91
N ARG A 262 -14.89 9.14 2.05
CA ARG A 262 -15.81 10.10 2.66
C ARG A 262 -15.04 11.28 3.24
N GLY A 263 -15.71 12.44 3.29
CA GLY A 263 -15.16 13.65 3.88
C GLY A 263 -14.87 14.74 2.87
N THR A 264 -14.36 15.86 3.38
CA THR A 264 -13.94 16.97 2.54
C THR A 264 -12.64 16.63 1.81
N SER A 265 -12.40 17.29 0.67
CA SER A 265 -11.12 17.18 -0.03
C SER A 265 -9.93 17.54 0.90
N ALA A 266 -10.12 18.47 1.84
CA ALA A 266 -9.13 18.87 2.82
C ALA A 266 -8.61 17.70 3.67
N LEU A 267 -9.44 16.72 3.99
CA LEU A 267 -9.03 15.52 4.72
C LEU A 267 -8.05 14.68 3.90
N VAL A 268 -8.42 14.35 2.65
CA VAL A 268 -7.57 13.52 1.77
C VAL A 268 -6.37 14.32 1.26
N ASP A 269 -6.54 15.62 1.00
CA ASP A 269 -5.46 16.48 0.50
C ASP A 269 -4.43 16.81 1.59
N GLY A 270 -4.86 16.84 2.85
CA GLY A 270 -4.01 17.13 4.00
C GLY A 270 -3.04 16.01 4.38
N VAL A 271 -3.40 14.71 4.16
CA VAL A 271 -2.48 13.60 4.43
C VAL A 271 -1.35 13.57 3.41
N ARG A 272 -0.22 12.98 3.80
CA ARG A 272 0.92 12.74 2.89
C ARG A 272 0.83 11.41 2.14
N PHE A 273 0.01 10.50 2.65
CA PHE A 273 -0.22 9.17 2.11
C PHE A 273 -1.67 8.75 2.34
N ALA A 274 -2.30 8.13 1.34
CA ALA A 274 -3.59 7.47 1.50
C ALA A 274 -3.61 6.14 0.73
N TYR A 275 -4.12 5.11 1.41
CA TYR A 275 -4.39 3.79 0.86
C TYR A 275 -5.89 3.51 0.89
N ALA A 276 -6.42 2.94 -0.18
CA ALA A 276 -7.82 2.53 -0.23
C ALA A 276 -7.95 1.04 -0.54
N VAL A 277 -8.97 0.39 0.06
CA VAL A 277 -9.34 -1.00 -0.22
C VAL A 277 -10.82 -1.05 -0.54
N TRP A 278 -11.17 -1.72 -1.63
CA TRP A 278 -12.55 -1.82 -2.13
C TRP A 278 -12.88 -3.20 -2.69
N ASN A 279 -14.16 -3.55 -2.68
CA ASN A 279 -14.61 -4.81 -3.26
C ASN A 279 -14.48 -4.79 -4.78
N VAL A 280 -14.01 -5.88 -5.37
CA VAL A 280 -14.11 -6.09 -6.81
C VAL A 280 -15.54 -6.45 -7.22
N SER A 281 -15.89 -6.33 -8.52
CA SER A 281 -17.17 -6.82 -9.00
C SER A 281 -17.29 -8.34 -8.86
N SER A 282 -18.54 -8.83 -8.74
CA SER A 282 -18.82 -10.28 -8.68
C SER A 282 -18.23 -11.05 -9.87
N LYS A 283 -18.21 -10.42 -11.06
CA LYS A 283 -17.62 -11.00 -12.28
C LYS A 283 -16.11 -11.18 -12.15
N ILE A 284 -15.41 -10.16 -11.65
CA ILE A 284 -13.94 -10.20 -11.44
C ILE A 284 -13.62 -11.19 -10.32
N GLY A 285 -14.34 -11.10 -9.18
CA GLY A 285 -14.11 -12.00 -8.05
C GLY A 285 -14.29 -13.48 -8.39
N LYS A 286 -15.28 -13.83 -9.22
CA LYS A 286 -15.44 -15.21 -9.73
C LYS A 286 -14.26 -15.64 -10.58
N LYS A 287 -13.77 -14.80 -11.50
CA LYS A 287 -12.57 -15.12 -12.30
C LYS A 287 -11.34 -15.34 -11.42
N MET A 288 -11.14 -14.49 -10.40
CA MET A 288 -10.04 -14.66 -9.45
C MET A 288 -10.17 -15.98 -8.67
N ALA A 289 -11.39 -16.31 -8.22
CA ALA A 289 -11.69 -17.56 -7.53
C ALA A 289 -11.37 -18.78 -8.40
N ASP A 290 -11.85 -18.77 -9.66
CA ASP A 290 -11.59 -19.83 -10.63
C ASP A 290 -10.07 -19.98 -10.89
N SER A 291 -9.35 -18.87 -11.10
CA SER A 291 -7.91 -18.89 -11.33
C SER A 291 -7.12 -19.48 -10.15
N LEU A 292 -7.56 -19.23 -8.92
CA LEU A 292 -6.90 -19.72 -7.70
C LEU A 292 -7.45 -21.07 -7.21
N ASN A 293 -8.45 -21.63 -7.91
CA ASN A 293 -9.16 -22.85 -7.52
C ASN A 293 -9.72 -22.79 -6.08
N ILE A 294 -10.37 -21.67 -5.74
CA ILE A 294 -11.00 -21.46 -4.43
C ILE A 294 -12.47 -21.10 -4.59
N GLU A 295 -13.28 -21.32 -3.54
CA GLU A 295 -14.70 -20.98 -3.56
C GLU A 295 -14.92 -19.47 -3.58
N TYR A 296 -15.86 -19.01 -4.44
CA TYR A 296 -16.26 -17.63 -4.51
C TYR A 296 -17.25 -17.28 -3.40
N HIS A 297 -16.91 -16.22 -2.63
CA HIS A 297 -17.82 -15.54 -1.70
C HIS A 297 -17.83 -14.04 -1.99
N ARG A 298 -18.97 -13.38 -1.89
CA ARG A 298 -19.15 -11.97 -2.28
C ARG A 298 -18.17 -11.00 -1.60
N ASN A 299 -17.89 -11.18 -0.31
CA ASN A 299 -17.02 -10.30 0.48
C ASN A 299 -15.62 -10.91 0.70
N ARG A 300 -15.10 -11.64 -0.28
CA ARG A 300 -13.81 -12.30 -0.17
C ARG A 300 -12.72 -11.64 -1.01
N PHE A 301 -13.10 -10.93 -2.09
CA PHE A 301 -12.17 -10.41 -3.10
C PHE A 301 -12.17 -8.89 -3.09
N PHE A 302 -10.99 -8.30 -2.97
CA PHE A 302 -10.79 -6.86 -2.86
C PHE A 302 -9.63 -6.43 -3.73
N ASP A 303 -9.71 -5.18 -4.18
CA ASP A 303 -8.58 -4.45 -4.72
C ASP A 303 -8.11 -3.42 -3.70
N GLY A 304 -6.81 -3.11 -3.73
CA GLY A 304 -6.25 -2.07 -2.88
C GLY A 304 -5.12 -1.34 -3.58
N ALA A 305 -4.98 -0.05 -3.33
CA ALA A 305 -3.92 0.75 -3.93
C ALA A 305 -3.58 2.00 -3.11
N VAL A 306 -2.39 2.53 -3.36
CA VAL A 306 -2.02 3.89 -2.96
C VAL A 306 -2.81 4.87 -3.82
N VAL A 307 -3.76 5.57 -3.22
CA VAL A 307 -4.63 6.56 -3.89
C VAL A 307 -4.11 7.99 -3.77
N LYS A 308 -3.17 8.22 -2.85
CA LYS A 308 -2.42 9.46 -2.70
C LYS A 308 -1.03 9.20 -2.14
N SER A 309 -0.01 9.85 -2.71
CA SER A 309 1.32 9.96 -2.14
C SER A 309 1.97 11.27 -2.58
N ASN A 310 2.66 11.94 -1.65
CA ASN A 310 3.45 13.14 -1.94
C ASN A 310 4.89 12.81 -2.36
N GLY A 311 5.31 11.54 -2.22
CA GLY A 311 6.59 11.01 -2.64
C GLY A 311 6.44 9.83 -3.59
N PRO A 312 7.55 9.18 -3.95
CA PRO A 312 7.52 7.96 -4.74
C PRO A 312 6.73 6.88 -4.00
N ALA A 313 5.84 6.19 -4.71
CA ALA A 313 5.07 5.08 -4.18
C ALA A 313 4.64 4.15 -5.32
N ASP A 314 4.53 2.86 -5.04
CA ASP A 314 3.88 1.90 -5.94
C ASP A 314 2.36 2.14 -5.91
N ARG A 315 1.81 2.58 -7.04
CA ARG A 315 0.37 2.85 -7.22
C ARG A 315 -0.36 1.72 -7.93
N ASN A 316 0.33 0.62 -8.22
CA ASN A 316 -0.31 -0.54 -8.85
C ASN A 316 -1.40 -1.08 -7.94
N ILE A 317 -2.51 -1.45 -8.55
CA ILE A 317 -3.59 -2.12 -7.82
C ILE A 317 -3.10 -3.49 -7.38
N LYS A 318 -3.25 -3.77 -6.09
CA LYS A 318 -3.01 -5.08 -5.49
C LYS A 318 -4.32 -5.83 -5.33
N HIS A 319 -4.29 -7.13 -5.53
CA HIS A 319 -5.43 -8.02 -5.44
C HIS A 319 -5.40 -8.79 -4.13
N PHE A 320 -6.34 -8.50 -3.26
CA PHE A 320 -6.43 -9.11 -1.94
C PHE A 320 -7.55 -10.14 -1.88
N ILE A 321 -7.27 -11.22 -1.18
CA ILE A 321 -8.28 -12.24 -0.87
C ILE A 321 -8.38 -12.39 0.64
N ARG A 322 -9.61 -12.32 1.14
CA ARG A 322 -9.88 -12.53 2.56
C ARG A 322 -9.69 -13.99 2.91
N ASP A 323 -8.80 -14.25 3.84
CA ASP A 323 -8.74 -15.54 4.50
C ASP A 323 -9.98 -15.72 5.39
N LEU A 324 -10.67 -16.85 5.25
CA LEU A 324 -11.96 -17.06 5.91
C LEU A 324 -11.84 -17.37 7.41
N TYR A 325 -10.67 -17.79 7.86
CA TYR A 325 -10.44 -18.08 9.27
C TYR A 325 -9.97 -16.84 10.05
N THR A 326 -8.96 -16.16 9.53
CA THR A 326 -8.39 -14.97 10.18
C THR A 326 -9.19 -13.70 9.89
N GLY A 327 -9.85 -13.62 8.74
CA GLY A 327 -10.47 -12.39 8.23
C GLY A 327 -9.47 -11.39 7.61
N LEU A 328 -8.17 -11.73 7.59
CA LEU A 328 -7.12 -10.89 7.01
C LEU A 328 -7.22 -10.86 5.48
N LEU A 329 -6.93 -9.72 4.88
CA LEU A 329 -6.76 -9.57 3.45
C LEU A 329 -5.31 -9.89 3.08
N GLU A 330 -5.11 -10.99 2.37
CA GLU A 330 -3.81 -11.42 1.87
C GLU A 330 -3.60 -10.98 0.42
N ASP A 331 -2.45 -10.40 0.11
CA ASP A 331 -2.08 -10.06 -1.26
C ASP A 331 -1.81 -11.33 -2.09
N LYS A 332 -2.54 -11.48 -3.18
CA LYS A 332 -2.42 -12.58 -4.16
C LYS A 332 -2.05 -12.07 -5.56
N SER A 333 -1.59 -10.82 -5.67
CA SER A 333 -1.29 -10.16 -6.95
C SER A 333 -0.26 -10.93 -7.78
N GLU A 334 0.84 -11.34 -7.16
CA GLU A 334 1.90 -12.11 -7.84
C GLU A 334 1.39 -13.46 -8.33
N GLN A 335 0.63 -14.17 -7.48
CA GLN A 335 0.07 -15.48 -7.84
C GLN A 335 -0.91 -15.37 -9.01
N LEU A 336 -1.82 -14.38 -8.98
CA LEU A 336 -2.76 -14.13 -10.08
C LEU A 336 -2.04 -13.72 -11.36
N SER A 337 -1.01 -12.87 -11.26
CA SER A 337 -0.20 -12.45 -12.40
C SER A 337 0.55 -13.63 -13.03
N ALA A 338 1.14 -14.51 -12.22
CA ALA A 338 1.83 -15.71 -12.70
C ALA A 338 0.88 -16.65 -13.44
N ILE A 339 -0.33 -16.88 -12.91
CA ILE A 339 -1.36 -17.71 -13.57
C ILE A 339 -1.79 -17.07 -14.89
N HIS A 340 -2.01 -15.75 -14.94
CA HIS A 340 -2.40 -15.03 -16.15
C HIS A 340 -1.30 -15.10 -17.22
N SER A 341 -0.06 -14.86 -16.83
CA SER A 341 1.11 -14.94 -17.73
C SER A 341 1.31 -16.36 -18.26
N GLY A 342 1.13 -17.38 -17.43
CA GLY A 342 1.17 -18.78 -17.85
C GLY A 342 0.06 -19.10 -18.85
N SER A 343 -1.18 -18.72 -18.55
CA SER A 343 -2.33 -18.95 -19.43
C SER A 343 -2.22 -18.21 -20.78
N GLU A 344 -1.67 -16.98 -20.78
CA GLU A 344 -1.43 -16.23 -22.01
C GLU A 344 -0.32 -16.86 -22.86
N MET A 345 0.75 -17.33 -22.23
CA MET A 345 1.82 -18.05 -22.91
C MET A 345 1.29 -19.35 -23.51
N ASP A 346 0.51 -20.14 -22.76
CA ASP A 346 -0.08 -21.39 -23.26
C ASP A 346 -1.01 -21.14 -24.45
N HIS A 347 -1.83 -20.09 -24.38
CA HIS A 347 -2.70 -19.69 -25.49
C HIS A 347 -1.89 -19.31 -26.75
N ARG A 348 -0.81 -18.54 -26.60
CA ARG A 348 0.06 -18.14 -27.71
C ARG A 348 0.82 -19.34 -28.32
N VAL A 349 1.30 -20.26 -27.48
CA VAL A 349 1.94 -21.49 -27.93
C VAL A 349 0.96 -22.37 -28.71
N GLU A 350 -0.28 -22.53 -28.22
CA GLU A 350 -1.32 -23.29 -28.92
C GLU A 350 -1.72 -22.62 -30.25
N THR A 351 -1.83 -21.31 -30.27
CA THR A 351 -2.12 -20.53 -31.51
C THR A 351 -1.00 -20.69 -32.55
N LEU A 352 0.26 -20.66 -32.09
CA LEU A 352 1.40 -20.89 -32.99
C LEU A 352 1.38 -22.31 -33.57
N TYR A 353 1.05 -23.31 -32.74
CA TYR A 353 0.93 -24.69 -33.22
C TYR A 353 -0.11 -24.81 -34.34
N ARG A 354 -1.33 -24.30 -34.12
CA ARG A 354 -2.41 -24.33 -35.11
C ARG A 354 -2.04 -23.59 -36.38
N TRP A 355 -1.39 -22.46 -36.28
CA TRP A 355 -0.96 -21.70 -37.45
C TRP A 355 0.14 -22.45 -38.25
N ILE A 356 1.07 -23.13 -37.59
CA ILE A 356 2.04 -23.99 -38.28
C ILE A 356 1.32 -25.15 -39.02
N GLU A 357 0.34 -25.79 -38.39
CA GLU A 357 -0.49 -26.85 -38.96
C GLU A 357 -1.25 -26.36 -40.20
N GLU A 358 -1.99 -25.26 -40.10
CA GLU A 358 -2.73 -24.62 -41.21
C GLU A 358 -1.80 -24.24 -42.37
N CYS A 359 -0.66 -23.63 -42.10
CA CYS A 359 0.31 -23.28 -43.15
C CYS A 359 0.92 -24.51 -43.82
N GLU A 360 1.12 -25.60 -43.07
CA GLU A 360 1.59 -26.86 -43.65
C GLU A 360 0.55 -27.48 -44.57
N GLU A 361 -0.73 -27.52 -44.17
CA GLU A 361 -1.84 -28.07 -44.94
C GLU A 361 -2.06 -27.25 -46.25
N GLU A 362 -1.89 -25.94 -46.21
CA GLU A 362 -1.99 -25.08 -47.39
C GLU A 362 -0.79 -25.16 -48.34
N GLY A 363 0.21 -25.99 -48.05
CA GLY A 363 1.44 -26.06 -48.83
C GLY A 363 2.36 -24.83 -48.69
N LYS A 364 2.17 -24.06 -47.60
CA LYS A 364 2.91 -22.83 -47.28
C LYS A 364 3.67 -22.97 -45.95
N ALA A 365 4.22 -24.13 -45.69
CA ALA A 365 4.91 -24.43 -44.42
C ALA A 365 5.87 -23.32 -44.01
N LEU A 366 6.03 -23.18 -42.68
CA LEU A 366 6.83 -22.13 -42.06
C LEU A 366 8.26 -22.61 -41.77
N THR A 367 9.20 -21.67 -41.74
CA THR A 367 10.54 -21.88 -41.17
C THR A 367 10.70 -21.13 -39.86
N GLN A 368 11.56 -21.64 -38.99
CA GLN A 368 11.78 -20.96 -37.70
C GLN A 368 12.54 -19.64 -37.86
N MET A 369 13.49 -19.59 -38.79
CA MET A 369 14.38 -18.43 -39.02
C MET A 369 14.79 -18.35 -40.48
N GLY A 370 15.14 -17.15 -40.93
CA GLY A 370 16.13 -16.90 -41.98
C GLY A 370 15.65 -16.68 -43.40
N ASP A 371 14.35 -16.77 -43.74
CA ASP A 371 13.86 -16.50 -45.09
C ASP A 371 12.44 -15.91 -45.15
N THR A 372 11.90 -15.77 -46.35
CA THR A 372 10.54 -15.25 -46.63
C THR A 372 9.44 -16.11 -46.02
N ASN A 373 9.72 -17.37 -45.68
CA ASN A 373 8.77 -18.30 -45.03
C ASN A 373 8.97 -18.37 -43.50
N SER A 374 9.87 -17.56 -42.95
CA SER A 374 10.04 -17.55 -41.50
C SER A 374 8.81 -17.01 -40.79
N ILE A 375 8.53 -17.58 -39.60
CA ILE A 375 7.39 -17.19 -38.75
C ILE A 375 7.30 -15.67 -38.64
N ILE A 376 8.40 -14.97 -38.32
CA ILE A 376 8.39 -13.54 -38.07
C ILE A 376 8.03 -12.72 -39.31
N VAL A 377 8.49 -13.14 -40.50
CA VAL A 377 8.16 -12.47 -41.75
C VAL A 377 6.69 -12.71 -42.11
N ARG A 378 6.22 -13.92 -41.95
CA ARG A 378 4.83 -14.29 -42.27
C ARG A 378 3.81 -13.71 -41.28
N LEU A 379 4.21 -13.26 -40.06
CA LEU A 379 3.33 -12.54 -39.13
C LEU A 379 2.87 -11.17 -39.66
N GLU A 380 3.50 -10.62 -40.67
CA GLU A 380 3.08 -9.37 -41.32
C GLU A 380 1.90 -9.57 -42.31
N GLU A 381 1.57 -10.80 -42.67
CA GLU A 381 0.45 -11.12 -43.56
C GLU A 381 -0.91 -10.88 -42.85
N GLN A 382 -1.94 -10.57 -43.66
CA GLN A 382 -3.28 -10.25 -43.15
C GLN A 382 -3.94 -11.41 -42.38
N ASN A 383 -3.67 -12.64 -42.79
CA ASN A 383 -4.23 -13.87 -42.20
C ASN A 383 -3.42 -14.42 -40.99
N ALA A 384 -2.30 -13.76 -40.65
CA ALA A 384 -1.51 -14.19 -39.51
C ALA A 384 -2.25 -13.92 -38.15
N PRO A 385 -2.11 -14.82 -37.15
CA PRO A 385 -2.79 -14.69 -35.86
C PRO A 385 -2.41 -13.38 -35.14
N GLU A 386 -3.40 -12.57 -34.78
CA GLU A 386 -3.21 -11.26 -34.14
C GLU A 386 -2.45 -11.36 -32.80
N VAL A 387 -2.70 -12.40 -32.01
CA VAL A 387 -2.06 -12.62 -30.70
C VAL A 387 -0.55 -12.91 -30.77
N LEU A 388 -0.04 -13.28 -31.97
CA LEU A 388 1.37 -13.52 -32.23
C LEU A 388 2.07 -12.33 -32.86
N ARG A 389 1.32 -11.36 -33.39
CA ARG A 389 1.89 -10.13 -33.99
C ARG A 389 2.63 -9.33 -32.91
N ASN A 390 3.66 -8.64 -33.29
CA ASN A 390 4.53 -7.84 -32.42
C ASN A 390 5.35 -8.65 -31.39
N LEU A 391 5.39 -9.98 -31.49
CA LEU A 391 6.30 -10.78 -30.67
C LEU A 391 7.71 -10.73 -31.27
N GLU A 392 8.70 -10.64 -30.38
CA GLU A 392 10.09 -10.74 -30.77
C GLU A 392 10.47 -12.14 -31.27
N GLN A 393 11.45 -12.23 -32.17
CA GLN A 393 11.98 -13.51 -32.68
C GLN A 393 12.44 -14.45 -31.55
N SER A 394 13.01 -13.90 -30.49
CA SER A 394 13.42 -14.64 -29.28
C SER A 394 12.27 -15.37 -28.60
N THR A 395 11.12 -14.71 -28.47
CA THR A 395 9.89 -15.26 -27.89
C THR A 395 9.30 -16.33 -28.78
N LEU A 396 9.22 -16.10 -30.10
CA LEU A 396 8.75 -17.09 -31.08
C LEU A 396 9.64 -18.34 -31.07
N ASN A 397 10.95 -18.16 -30.96
CA ASN A 397 11.90 -19.28 -30.83
C ASN A 397 11.65 -20.09 -29.56
N THR A 398 11.34 -19.43 -28.46
CA THR A 398 10.99 -20.09 -27.21
C THR A 398 9.73 -20.93 -27.36
N TYR A 399 8.68 -20.40 -27.99
CA TYR A 399 7.44 -21.14 -28.26
C TYR A 399 7.66 -22.34 -29.18
N CYS A 400 8.46 -22.18 -30.22
CA CYS A 400 8.87 -23.31 -31.08
C CYS A 400 9.62 -24.39 -30.28
N GLN A 401 10.52 -23.99 -29.37
CA GLN A 401 11.22 -24.96 -28.50
C GLN A 401 10.28 -25.73 -27.58
N ILE A 402 9.28 -25.06 -27.01
CA ILE A 402 8.24 -25.70 -26.18
C ILE A 402 7.51 -26.77 -27.03
N LEU A 403 7.03 -26.38 -28.19
CA LEU A 403 6.32 -27.32 -29.10
C LEU A 403 7.19 -28.48 -29.54
N GLN A 404 8.48 -28.23 -29.83
CA GLN A 404 9.44 -29.29 -30.17
C GLN A 404 9.73 -30.26 -29.03
N ARG A 405 9.92 -29.73 -27.80
CA ARG A 405 10.14 -30.58 -26.59
C ARG A 405 8.94 -31.45 -26.27
N ASN A 406 7.73 -30.95 -26.55
CA ASN A 406 6.50 -31.69 -26.34
C ASN A 406 6.16 -32.62 -27.51
N GLY A 407 7.03 -32.75 -28.53
CA GLY A 407 6.85 -33.62 -29.70
C GLY A 407 5.74 -33.16 -30.65
N ARG A 408 5.18 -31.94 -30.50
CA ARG A 408 4.06 -31.47 -31.31
C ARG A 408 4.49 -30.99 -32.69
N ILE A 409 5.69 -30.39 -32.79
CA ILE A 409 6.31 -30.01 -34.07
C ILE A 409 7.72 -30.57 -34.18
N ALA A 410 8.18 -30.75 -35.39
CA ALA A 410 9.55 -31.19 -35.71
C ALA A 410 10.12 -30.38 -36.88
N LYS A 411 11.41 -30.56 -37.11
CA LYS A 411 12.17 -29.91 -38.21
C LYS A 411 12.37 -30.89 -39.33
N TYR A 412 12.00 -30.51 -40.55
CA TYR A 412 12.07 -31.33 -41.76
C TYR A 412 12.93 -30.68 -42.86
N ASN A 413 13.69 -31.52 -43.55
CA ASN A 413 14.45 -31.13 -44.73
C ASN A 413 13.82 -31.76 -45.99
N LEU A 414 13.48 -30.95 -46.98
CA LEU A 414 12.92 -31.44 -48.22
C LEU A 414 14.01 -31.63 -49.31
N SER A 415 14.01 -32.77 -49.99
CA SER A 415 14.91 -33.06 -51.09
C SER A 415 14.76 -32.04 -52.21
N GLY A 416 15.86 -31.42 -52.64
CA GLY A 416 15.86 -30.43 -53.73
C GLY A 416 15.61 -28.98 -53.30
N GLN A 417 15.33 -28.70 -52.02
CA GLN A 417 15.08 -27.35 -51.52
C GLN A 417 16.26 -26.73 -50.74
N GLY A 418 17.46 -27.24 -50.93
CA GLY A 418 18.69 -26.71 -50.35
C GLY A 418 18.80 -27.00 -48.85
N ARG A 419 19.34 -26.02 -48.08
CA ARG A 419 19.52 -26.17 -46.58
C ARG A 419 18.33 -25.66 -45.77
N ARG A 420 17.18 -25.42 -46.39
CA ARG A 420 16.00 -24.90 -45.74
C ARG A 420 15.40 -25.95 -44.78
N VAL A 421 15.08 -25.52 -43.55
CA VAL A 421 14.51 -26.36 -42.50
C VAL A 421 13.09 -25.92 -42.21
N TRP A 422 12.13 -26.76 -42.51
CA TRP A 422 10.70 -26.48 -42.36
C TRP A 422 10.21 -26.96 -41.01
N LEU A 423 9.23 -26.26 -40.46
CA LEU A 423 8.50 -26.67 -39.28
C LEU A 423 7.25 -27.45 -39.73
N GLY A 424 7.07 -28.64 -39.22
CA GLY A 424 5.89 -29.47 -39.48
C GLY A 424 5.32 -30.05 -38.21
N VAL A 425 4.03 -30.35 -38.21
CA VAL A 425 3.34 -30.97 -37.08
C VAL A 425 3.50 -32.50 -37.13
N GLU A 426 3.38 -33.13 -35.96
CA GLU A 426 3.39 -34.59 -35.87
C GLU A 426 2.20 -35.19 -36.65
N GLY A 427 2.45 -36.14 -37.57
CA GLY A 427 1.43 -36.69 -38.45
C GLY A 427 0.97 -35.78 -39.61
N GLY A 428 1.56 -34.60 -39.79
CA GLY A 428 1.31 -33.69 -40.92
C GLY A 428 1.95 -34.17 -42.22
N SER A 429 1.75 -33.40 -43.29
CA SER A 429 2.26 -33.75 -44.64
C SER A 429 3.78 -33.80 -44.73
N LEU A 430 4.50 -32.91 -43.99
CA LEU A 430 5.97 -32.95 -43.88
C LEU A 430 6.44 -34.21 -43.15
N SER A 431 5.74 -34.60 -42.10
CA SER A 431 6.03 -35.83 -41.32
C SER A 431 5.85 -37.08 -42.14
N ARG A 432 4.85 -37.14 -43.01
CA ARG A 432 4.57 -38.29 -43.91
C ARG A 432 5.36 -38.27 -45.19
N GLY A 433 6.13 -37.19 -45.50
CA GLY A 433 6.84 -37.04 -46.74
C GLY A 433 5.95 -36.72 -47.96
N GLU A 434 4.73 -36.29 -47.73
CA GLU A 434 3.69 -35.97 -48.73
C GLU A 434 3.58 -34.48 -49.04
N TYR A 435 4.36 -33.62 -48.36
CA TYR A 435 4.28 -32.18 -48.51
C TYR A 435 4.64 -31.70 -49.88
N MET A 436 3.73 -30.92 -50.52
CA MET A 436 3.93 -30.25 -51.78
C MET A 436 3.83 -28.75 -51.61
N PRO A 437 4.92 -27.97 -51.81
CA PRO A 437 4.84 -26.52 -51.71
C PRO A 437 3.96 -25.93 -52.81
N THR A 438 3.08 -25.01 -52.46
CA THR A 438 2.30 -24.21 -53.43
C THR A 438 3.27 -23.38 -54.26
N THR A 439 3.35 -23.67 -55.54
CA THR A 439 4.18 -22.87 -56.45
C THR A 439 3.53 -21.49 -56.68
N ALA A 440 4.31 -20.41 -56.71
CA ALA A 440 3.86 -19.03 -56.86
C ALA A 440 3.09 -18.72 -58.18
N ARG A 441 2.60 -19.74 -58.89
CA ARG A 441 1.86 -19.61 -60.14
C ARG A 441 0.34 -19.56 -59.96
N ASP A 442 -0.20 -19.86 -58.79
CA ASP A 442 -1.64 -19.87 -58.58
C ASP A 442 -2.17 -18.57 -57.96
N ASN A 443 -1.33 -17.54 -57.85
CA ASN A 443 -1.70 -16.20 -57.39
C ASN A 443 -1.34 -15.10 -58.42
N ALA A 444 -1.47 -15.37 -59.76
CA ALA A 444 -1.34 -14.36 -60.80
C ALA A 444 -2.72 -14.05 -61.42
#